data_37917478ef8393b87e4bfe0ec5f1df98
#
_entry.id   37917478ef8393b87e4bfe0ec5f1df98
#
_cell.length_a   1.000
_cell.length_b   1.000
_cell.length_c   1.000
_cell.angle_alpha   90.00
_cell.angle_beta   90.00
_cell.angle_gamma   90.00
#
_symmetry.space_group_name_H-M   'P 1'
#
loop_
_entity.id
_entity.type
_entity.pdbx_description
1 polymer ?
#
loop_
_entity_poly.entity_id
_entity_poly.type
_entity_poly.pdbx_seq_one_letter_code
_entity_poly.pdbx_strand_id
1 'polypeptide(L)'
;MAGRPKDPTIDKKIFSEIERLLEMSHYGEITIEQIAENTGVSKATIYRRWKDKASIIIDMFVTHTRDITFNHINLYDALFAFATQIMAIYKTNLGRAVIEILVSSKQSE
;
A
#
# COMPACT_ATOMS: atom_id res chain seq x y z
N MET A 1 -17.12 21.96 2.50
CA MET A 1 -16.19 22.01 1.53
C MET A 1 -15.31 20.84 1.63
N ALA A 2 -14.85 20.53 0.62
CA ALA A 2 -14.03 19.45 0.61
C ALA A 2 -12.89 19.68 1.50
N GLY A 3 -12.79 20.34 2.35
CA GLY A 3 -11.74 20.48 3.21
C GLY A 3 -10.47 20.84 2.53
N ARG A 4 -9.38 20.81 3.21
CA ARG A 4 -8.13 21.05 2.58
C ARG A 4 -7.66 19.82 1.87
N PRO A 5 -6.85 20.02 0.84
CA PRO A 5 -6.26 18.88 0.15
C PRO A 5 -5.42 18.05 1.11
N LYS A 6 -5.27 16.81 0.83
CA LYS A 6 -4.39 15.95 1.59
C LYS A 6 -2.97 16.48 1.52
N ASP A 7 -2.27 16.37 2.62
CA ASP A 7 -0.87 16.74 2.67
C ASP A 7 -0.04 15.57 2.15
N PRO A 8 0.52 15.69 0.95
CA PRO A 8 1.29 14.58 0.39
C PRO A 8 2.54 14.26 1.20
N THR A 9 3.01 15.16 2.00
CA THR A 9 4.18 14.91 2.84
C THR A 9 3.86 13.85 3.89
N ILE A 10 2.66 13.90 4.45
CA ILE A 10 2.24 12.92 5.45
C ILE A 10 2.13 11.55 4.83
N ASP A 11 1.48 11.45 3.66
CA ASP A 11 1.34 10.18 2.97
C ASP A 11 2.72 9.58 2.69
N LYS A 12 3.63 10.38 2.21
CA LYS A 12 4.97 9.92 1.88
C LYS A 12 5.70 9.38 3.10
N LYS A 13 5.59 10.09 4.23
CA LYS A 13 6.20 9.65 5.48
C LYS A 13 5.67 8.30 5.91
N ILE A 14 4.35 8.16 5.88
CA ILE A 14 3.70 6.93 6.32
C ILE A 14 4.07 5.79 5.40
N PHE A 15 4.01 6.00 4.10
CA PHE A 15 4.32 4.97 3.12
C PHE A 15 5.77 4.52 3.23
N SER A 16 6.69 5.48 3.37
CA SER A 16 8.12 5.14 3.50
C SER A 16 8.39 4.32 4.75
N GLU A 17 7.74 4.67 5.84
CA GLU A 17 7.94 3.96 7.09
C GLU A 17 7.39 2.54 7.01
N ILE A 18 6.24 2.38 6.37
CA ILE A 18 5.67 1.04 6.21
C ILE A 18 6.57 0.18 5.33
N GLU A 19 7.11 0.76 4.26
CA GLU A 19 8.04 0.03 3.42
C GLU A 19 9.24 -0.46 4.20
N ARG A 20 9.78 0.41 5.04
CA ARG A 20 10.92 0.07 5.88
C ARG A 20 10.57 -1.05 6.85
N LEU A 21 9.40 -0.96 7.47
CA LEU A 21 8.96 -1.99 8.42
C LEU A 21 8.72 -3.33 7.74
N LEU A 22 8.22 -3.31 6.51
CA LEU A 22 7.97 -4.55 5.78
C LEU A 22 9.27 -5.27 5.40
N GLU A 23 10.38 -4.55 5.37
CA GLU A 23 11.69 -5.19 5.15
C GLU A 23 12.18 -5.92 6.38
N MET A 24 11.71 -5.51 7.54
CA MET A 24 12.20 -6.04 8.80
C MET A 24 11.24 -7.00 9.48
N SER A 25 9.98 -6.94 9.14
CA SER A 25 8.99 -7.77 9.79
C SER A 25 7.82 -8.03 8.85
N HIS A 26 6.89 -8.87 9.32
CA HIS A 26 5.72 -9.22 8.52
C HIS A 26 4.60 -8.22 8.73
N TYR A 27 3.70 -8.15 7.75
CA TYR A 27 2.55 -7.26 7.83
C TYR A 27 1.83 -7.41 9.17
N GLY A 28 1.64 -8.64 9.64
CA GLY A 28 0.90 -8.87 10.87
C GLY A 28 1.55 -8.26 12.10
N GLU A 29 2.84 -7.99 12.05
CA GLU A 29 3.57 -7.44 13.18
C GLU A 29 3.63 -5.92 13.19
N ILE A 30 3.24 -5.29 12.10
CA ILE A 30 3.27 -3.84 11.99
C ILE A 30 2.03 -3.26 12.66
N THR A 31 2.21 -2.22 13.46
CA THR A 31 1.10 -1.59 14.17
C THR A 31 1.02 -0.11 13.85
N ILE A 32 -0.17 0.45 13.97
CA ILE A 32 -0.37 1.88 13.81
C ILE A 32 0.44 2.67 14.84
N GLU A 33 0.52 2.15 16.05
CA GLU A 33 1.32 2.78 17.12
C GLU A 33 2.77 2.92 16.70
N GLN A 34 3.32 1.86 16.14
CA GLN A 34 4.69 1.85 15.67
C GLN A 34 4.91 2.88 14.58
N ILE A 35 3.99 2.93 13.63
CA ILE A 35 4.06 3.87 12.53
C ILE A 35 4.00 5.31 13.05
N ALA A 36 3.07 5.58 13.96
CA ALA A 36 2.92 6.91 14.55
C ALA A 36 4.18 7.33 15.28
N GLU A 37 4.71 6.43 16.07
CA GLU A 37 5.91 6.73 16.86
C GLU A 37 7.10 7.02 15.97
N ASN A 38 7.31 6.20 14.95
CA ASN A 38 8.49 6.33 14.10
C ASN A 38 8.43 7.51 13.14
N THR A 39 7.23 7.94 12.78
CA THR A 39 7.07 9.05 11.83
C THR A 39 6.83 10.39 12.49
N GLY A 40 6.42 10.37 13.76
CA GLY A 40 6.01 11.59 14.43
C GLY A 40 4.62 12.06 14.05
N VAL A 41 3.90 11.27 13.27
CA VAL A 41 2.52 11.59 12.88
C VAL A 41 1.59 10.97 13.91
N SER A 42 0.64 11.74 14.42
CA SER A 42 -0.25 11.25 15.47
C SER A 42 -1.18 10.18 14.93
N LYS A 43 -1.60 9.27 15.82
CA LYS A 43 -2.57 8.26 15.46
C LYS A 43 -3.86 8.88 14.94
N ALA A 44 -4.29 9.98 15.55
CA ALA A 44 -5.50 10.67 15.12
C ALA A 44 -5.38 11.11 13.67
N THR A 45 -4.23 11.64 13.29
CA THR A 45 -4.00 12.08 11.93
C THR A 45 -4.03 10.89 10.97
N ILE A 46 -3.40 9.79 11.37
CA ILE A 46 -3.39 8.58 10.55
C ILE A 46 -4.81 8.07 10.35
N TYR A 47 -5.59 7.97 11.43
CA TYR A 47 -6.95 7.44 11.34
C TYR A 47 -7.91 8.36 10.61
N ARG A 48 -7.58 9.63 10.47
CA ARG A 48 -8.39 10.51 9.64
C ARG A 48 -8.20 10.24 8.16
N ARG A 49 -7.06 9.69 7.78
CA ARG A 49 -6.75 9.41 6.38
C ARG A 49 -7.05 7.97 5.99
N TRP A 50 -6.85 7.05 6.89
CA TRP A 50 -7.05 5.62 6.61
C TRP A 50 -7.77 4.98 7.77
N LYS A 51 -8.71 4.17 7.45
CA LYS A 51 -9.57 3.54 8.45
C LYS A 51 -8.81 2.54 9.32
N ASP A 52 -7.86 1.83 8.73
CA ASP A 52 -7.08 0.84 9.44
C ASP A 52 -5.77 0.58 8.69
N LYS A 53 -4.96 -0.29 9.26
CA LYS A 53 -3.66 -0.63 8.70
C LYS A 53 -3.78 -1.18 7.28
N ALA A 54 -4.75 -2.05 7.06
CA ALA A 54 -4.94 -2.66 5.75
C ALA A 54 -5.25 -1.60 4.70
N SER A 55 -6.02 -0.59 5.06
CA SER A 55 -6.36 0.49 4.14
C SER A 55 -5.11 1.25 3.68
N ILE A 56 -4.14 1.43 4.57
CA ILE A 56 -2.90 2.10 4.20
C ILE A 56 -2.16 1.27 3.16
N ILE A 57 -2.06 -0.03 3.42
CA ILE A 57 -1.34 -0.94 2.52
C ILE A 57 -1.99 -0.95 1.14
N ILE A 58 -3.32 -1.02 1.11
CA ILE A 58 -4.04 -1.02 -0.16
C ILE A 58 -3.81 0.28 -0.91
N ASP A 59 -3.83 1.41 -0.20
CA ASP A 59 -3.59 2.71 -0.81
C ASP A 59 -2.19 2.78 -1.42
N MET A 60 -1.19 2.26 -0.69
CA MET A 60 0.18 2.19 -1.21
C MET A 60 0.24 1.37 -2.48
N PHE A 61 -0.44 0.22 -2.48
CA PHE A 61 -0.44 -0.68 -3.63
C PHE A 61 -1.10 0.00 -4.84
N VAL A 62 -2.24 0.61 -4.63
CA VAL A 62 -2.96 1.31 -5.71
C VAL A 62 -2.11 2.45 -6.27
N THR A 63 -1.49 3.22 -5.40
CA THR A 63 -0.62 4.31 -5.82
C THR A 63 0.54 3.79 -6.66
N HIS A 64 1.11 2.66 -6.23
CA HIS A 64 2.25 2.05 -6.91
C HIS A 64 1.85 1.53 -8.30
N THR A 65 0.68 0.91 -8.39
CA THR A 65 0.23 0.31 -9.66
C THR A 65 -0.39 1.32 -10.61
N ARG A 66 -0.68 2.50 -10.11
CA ARG A 66 -1.26 3.54 -10.94
C ARG A 66 -0.35 3.89 -12.12
N ASP A 67 0.94 3.68 -11.96
CA ASP A 67 1.91 4.00 -13.00
C ASP A 67 2.02 2.94 -14.08
N ILE A 68 1.29 1.84 -13.95
CA ILE A 68 1.24 0.82 -14.96
C ILE A 68 0.48 1.38 -16.16
N THR A 69 1.15 1.49 -17.28
CA THR A 69 0.53 2.04 -18.47
C THR A 69 0.25 0.94 -19.47
N PHE A 70 -0.89 1.07 -20.15
CA PHE A 70 -1.31 0.14 -21.18
C PHE A 70 -1.31 0.87 -22.51
N ASN A 71 -0.13 1.09 -23.05
CA ASN A 71 0.02 1.78 -24.33
C ASN A 71 0.08 0.83 -25.49
N HIS A 72 -0.26 -0.43 -25.26
CA HIS A 72 -0.14 -1.44 -26.30
C HIS A 72 -1.40 -1.50 -27.11
N ILE A 73 -1.23 -1.63 -28.42
CA ILE A 73 -2.35 -1.82 -29.33
C ILE A 73 -2.79 -3.27 -29.28
N ASN A 74 -1.84 -4.16 -29.13
CA ASN A 74 -2.08 -5.58 -29.14
C ASN A 74 -2.48 -6.06 -27.74
N LEU A 75 -3.63 -6.69 -27.64
CA LEU A 75 -4.16 -7.17 -26.38
C LEU A 75 -3.21 -8.16 -25.68
N TYR A 76 -2.61 -9.03 -26.47
CA TYR A 76 -1.69 -10.02 -25.95
C TYR A 76 -0.50 -9.32 -25.26
N ASP A 77 0.08 -8.35 -25.96
CA ASP A 77 1.22 -7.61 -25.41
C ASP A 77 0.83 -6.84 -24.16
N ALA A 78 -0.37 -6.26 -24.16
CA ALA A 78 -0.86 -5.52 -23.00
C ALA A 78 -1.02 -6.45 -21.80
N LEU A 79 -1.59 -7.62 -22.02
CA LEU A 79 -1.77 -8.59 -20.94
C LEU A 79 -0.44 -9.10 -20.44
N PHE A 80 0.50 -9.34 -21.34
CA PHE A 80 1.83 -9.82 -20.95
C PHE A 80 2.55 -8.76 -20.11
N ALA A 81 2.48 -7.51 -20.56
CA ALA A 81 3.10 -6.41 -19.82
C ALA A 81 2.48 -6.26 -18.43
N PHE A 82 1.15 -6.36 -18.37
CA PHE A 82 0.45 -6.27 -17.08
C PHE A 82 0.86 -7.39 -16.15
N ALA A 83 0.88 -8.62 -16.66
CA ALA A 83 1.27 -9.77 -15.84
C ALA A 83 2.71 -9.63 -15.34
N THR A 84 3.60 -9.15 -16.18
CA THR A 84 5.00 -8.97 -15.80
C THR A 84 5.12 -7.96 -14.67
N GLN A 85 4.38 -6.85 -14.76
CA GLN A 85 4.42 -5.83 -13.74
C GLN A 85 3.79 -6.31 -12.43
N ILE A 86 2.71 -7.05 -12.53
CA ILE A 86 2.07 -7.63 -11.33
C ILE A 86 3.03 -8.60 -10.64
N MET A 87 3.73 -9.42 -11.42
CA MET A 87 4.70 -10.35 -10.83
C MET A 87 5.84 -9.63 -10.15
N ALA A 88 6.29 -8.52 -10.73
CA ALA A 88 7.34 -7.72 -10.12
C ALA A 88 6.88 -7.16 -8.77
N ILE A 89 5.64 -6.70 -8.72
CA ILE A 89 5.06 -6.18 -7.48
C ILE A 89 4.89 -7.31 -6.46
N TYR A 90 4.46 -8.47 -6.92
CA TYR A 90 4.27 -9.62 -6.05
C TYR A 90 5.57 -10.02 -5.36
N LYS A 91 6.70 -9.77 -5.99
CA LYS A 91 7.99 -10.10 -5.40
C LYS A 91 8.42 -9.07 -4.35
N THR A 92 7.71 -7.96 -4.25
CA THR A 92 8.04 -6.95 -3.24
C THR A 92 7.35 -7.29 -1.93
N ASN A 93 7.85 -6.69 -0.86
CA ASN A 93 7.26 -6.86 0.45
C ASN A 93 5.84 -6.31 0.49
N LEU A 94 5.62 -5.20 -0.20
CA LEU A 94 4.30 -4.59 -0.26
C LEU A 94 3.30 -5.50 -0.97
N GLY A 95 3.71 -6.08 -2.09
CA GLY A 95 2.85 -6.99 -2.84
C GLY A 95 2.45 -8.19 -2.02
N ARG A 96 3.39 -8.75 -1.28
CA ARG A 96 3.09 -9.89 -0.41
C ARG A 96 2.13 -9.50 0.71
N ALA A 97 2.27 -8.27 1.24
CA ALA A 97 1.35 -7.81 2.27
C ALA A 97 -0.07 -7.69 1.74
N VAL A 98 -0.23 -7.23 0.51
CA VAL A 98 -1.55 -7.14 -0.10
C VAL A 98 -2.18 -8.52 -0.22
N ILE A 99 -1.41 -9.51 -0.66
CA ILE A 99 -1.90 -10.86 -0.79
C ILE A 99 -2.31 -11.43 0.57
N GLU A 100 -1.50 -11.15 1.58
CA GLU A 100 -1.80 -11.56 2.94
C GLU A 100 -3.14 -11.00 3.41
N ILE A 101 -3.39 -9.73 3.13
CA ILE A 101 -4.64 -9.08 3.48
C ILE A 101 -5.82 -9.76 2.80
N LEU A 102 -5.67 -10.04 1.52
CA LEU A 102 -6.75 -10.64 0.75
C LEU A 102 -7.08 -12.04 1.24
N VAL A 103 -6.05 -12.81 1.55
CA VAL A 103 -6.24 -14.16 2.07
C VAL A 103 -6.92 -14.12 3.44
N SER A 104 -6.47 -13.23 4.32
CA SER A 104 -7.06 -13.09 5.64
C SER A 104 -8.52 -12.69 5.58
N SER A 105 -8.84 -11.75 4.71
CA SER A 105 -10.19 -11.30 4.51
C SER A 105 -11.11 -12.43 4.10
N LYS A 106 -10.62 -13.23 3.17
CA LYS A 106 -11.40 -14.35 2.69
C LYS A 106 -11.63 -15.40 3.76
N GLN A 107 -10.64 -15.62 4.58
CA GLN A 107 -10.74 -16.60 5.65
C GLN A 107 -11.68 -16.18 6.76
N SER A 108 -11.85 -14.87 6.95
CA SER A 108 -12.74 -14.39 8.00
C SER A 108 -14.20 -14.53 7.63
N GLU A 109 -14.49 -14.80 6.41
CA GLU A 109 -15.87 -15.04 6.02
C GLU A 109 -16.23 -16.47 6.33
#